data_d814feae50d5d329dfff8ab1e90bdca4
#
_entry.id   d814feae50d5d329dfff8ab1e90bdca4
#
_cell.length_a   1.000
_cell.length_b   1.000
_cell.length_c   1.000
_cell.angle_alpha   90.00
_cell.angle_beta   90.00
_cell.angle_gamma   90.00
#
_symmetry.space_group_name_H-M   'P 1'
#
loop_
_entity.id
_entity.type
_entity.pdbx_description
1 polymer ?
#
loop_
_entity_poly.entity_id
_entity_poly.type
_entity_poly.pdbx_seq_one_letter_code
_entity_poly.pdbx_strand_id
1 'polypeptide(L)'
;MTRINRVLEHMAKLQVDSVIIKDVTTIRYLTGFTGDSSLLYLDRQQGVLITDGRYTEQARNEMKFFKVLEYTPTGAHSIWAAAADLAKNAQAQVVGFDGAYYSYDDYTVLHELLGETYMQSIDFSDIRMIKD
;
A
#
# COMPACT_ATOMS: atom_id res chain seq x y z
N MET A 1 12.69 -17.26 0.39
CA MET A 1 12.26 -15.92 -0.09
C MET A 1 11.06 -15.45 0.70
N THR A 2 11.09 -14.22 1.19
CA THR A 2 9.98 -13.66 1.96
C THR A 2 8.82 -13.26 1.03
N ARG A 3 7.65 -13.09 1.62
CA ARG A 3 6.47 -12.63 0.86
C ARG A 3 6.70 -11.24 0.27
N ILE A 4 7.36 -10.36 1.03
CA ILE A 4 7.69 -9.02 0.55
C ILE A 4 8.63 -9.07 -0.64
N ASN A 5 9.64 -9.93 -0.60
CA ASN A 5 10.57 -10.06 -1.72
C ASN A 5 9.86 -10.51 -3.00
N ARG A 6 8.83 -11.36 -2.88
CA ARG A 6 8.03 -11.77 -4.03
C ARG A 6 7.28 -10.60 -4.65
N VAL A 7 6.74 -9.72 -3.81
CA VAL A 7 6.07 -8.50 -4.29
C VAL A 7 7.08 -7.61 -4.99
N LEU A 8 8.25 -7.41 -4.41
CA LEU A 8 9.29 -6.56 -5.01
C LEU A 8 9.76 -7.12 -6.35
N GLU A 9 9.91 -8.43 -6.48
CA GLU A 9 10.24 -9.06 -7.75
C GLU A 9 9.15 -8.85 -8.80
N HIS A 10 7.91 -9.00 -8.39
CA HIS A 10 6.76 -8.79 -9.29
C HIS A 10 6.71 -7.35 -9.76
N MET A 11 6.95 -6.40 -8.85
CA MET A 11 7.04 -4.98 -9.19
C MET A 11 8.14 -4.72 -10.22
N ALA A 12 9.30 -5.33 -10.02
CA ALA A 12 10.42 -5.15 -10.94
C ALA A 12 10.08 -5.66 -12.35
N LYS A 13 9.42 -6.79 -12.45
CA LYS A 13 8.98 -7.35 -13.73
C LYS A 13 7.99 -6.43 -14.44
N LEU A 14 7.14 -5.77 -13.69
CA LEU A 14 6.13 -4.85 -14.23
C LEU A 14 6.66 -3.43 -14.40
N GLN A 15 7.90 -3.17 -13.98
CA GLN A 15 8.52 -1.85 -14.00
C GLN A 15 7.74 -0.83 -13.18
N VAL A 16 7.30 -1.26 -12.01
CA VAL A 16 6.55 -0.43 -11.05
C VAL A 16 7.48 -0.07 -9.90
N ASP A 17 7.50 1.21 -9.53
CA ASP A 17 8.40 1.74 -8.49
C ASP A 17 7.85 1.58 -7.09
N SER A 18 6.55 1.74 -6.93
CA SER A 18 5.87 1.70 -5.63
C SER A 18 4.51 1.04 -5.80
N VAL A 19 3.96 0.51 -4.71
CA VAL A 19 2.58 0.02 -4.72
C VAL A 19 1.82 0.59 -3.54
N ILE A 20 0.52 0.79 -3.72
CA ILE A 20 -0.41 1.20 -2.67
C ILE A 20 -1.54 0.18 -2.66
N ILE A 21 -1.56 -0.67 -1.65
CA ILE A 21 -2.46 -1.81 -1.56
C ILE A 21 -3.59 -1.50 -0.59
N LYS A 22 -4.82 -1.73 -1.02
CA LYS A 22 -6.02 -1.51 -0.22
C LYS A 22 -6.64 -2.81 0.30
N ASP A 23 -6.50 -3.91 -0.41
CA ASP A 23 -7.14 -5.18 -0.05
C ASP A 23 -6.68 -5.69 1.31
N VAL A 24 -7.62 -5.83 2.23
CA VAL A 24 -7.37 -6.27 3.61
C VAL A 24 -6.68 -7.63 3.63
N THR A 25 -7.12 -8.54 2.79
CA THR A 25 -6.55 -9.90 2.73
C THR A 25 -5.10 -9.88 2.28
N THR A 26 -4.78 -9.08 1.27
CA THR A 26 -3.40 -8.93 0.78
C THR A 26 -2.52 -8.28 1.85
N ILE A 27 -3.01 -7.23 2.50
CA ILE A 27 -2.26 -6.56 3.57
C ILE A 27 -1.97 -7.54 4.70
N ARG A 28 -2.97 -8.30 5.12
CA ARG A 28 -2.80 -9.32 6.16
C ARG A 28 -1.78 -10.37 5.76
N TYR A 29 -1.86 -10.84 4.52
CA TYR A 29 -0.91 -11.84 4.01
C TYR A 29 0.53 -11.34 4.06
N LEU A 30 0.74 -10.08 3.67
CA LEU A 30 2.08 -9.50 3.57
C LEU A 30 2.64 -9.05 4.92
N THR A 31 1.80 -8.56 5.81
CA THR A 31 2.24 -7.86 7.02
C THR A 31 1.84 -8.54 8.32
N GLY A 32 0.81 -9.35 8.30
CA GLY A 32 0.22 -9.92 9.52
C GLY A 32 -0.78 -9.00 10.21
N PHE A 33 -0.94 -7.76 9.74
CA PHE A 33 -1.88 -6.82 10.34
C PHE A 33 -3.33 -7.25 10.05
N THR A 34 -4.17 -7.27 11.10
CA THR A 34 -5.53 -7.78 11.02
C THR A 34 -6.62 -6.71 11.01
N GLY A 35 -6.26 -5.44 11.10
CA GLY A 35 -7.22 -4.34 11.02
C GLY A 35 -7.74 -4.14 9.61
N ASP A 36 -8.83 -3.36 9.47
CA ASP A 36 -9.54 -3.21 8.20
C ASP A 36 -9.51 -1.79 7.61
N SER A 37 -9.00 -0.82 8.33
CA SER A 37 -8.97 0.58 7.85
C SER A 37 -7.54 1.02 7.62
N SER A 38 -6.94 0.55 6.52
CA SER A 38 -5.54 0.82 6.27
C SER A 38 -5.21 0.78 4.78
N LEU A 39 -4.04 1.33 4.46
CA LEU A 39 -3.38 1.14 3.17
C LEU A 39 -1.95 0.67 3.45
N LEU A 40 -1.43 -0.16 2.58
CA LEU A 40 -0.02 -0.56 2.64
C LEU A 40 0.72 0.08 1.48
N TYR A 41 1.70 0.92 1.81
CA TYR A 41 2.64 1.47 0.85
C TYR A 41 3.90 0.62 0.87
N LEU A 42 4.42 0.28 -0.30
CA LEU A 42 5.62 -0.54 -0.39
C LEU A 42 6.49 -0.09 -1.57
N ASP A 43 7.77 0.13 -1.31
CA ASP A 43 8.79 0.29 -2.34
C ASP A 43 10.03 -0.52 -1.95
N ARG A 44 11.12 -0.38 -2.70
CA ARG A 44 12.32 -1.18 -2.44
C ARG A 44 13.03 -0.81 -1.15
N GLN A 45 12.74 0.36 -0.62
CA GLN A 45 13.44 0.88 0.55
C GLN A 45 12.63 0.77 1.82
N GLN A 46 11.30 0.71 1.74
CA GLN A 46 10.47 0.67 2.93
C GLN A 46 9.10 0.09 2.66
N GLY A 47 8.51 -0.42 3.71
CA GLY A 47 7.10 -0.77 3.77
C GLY A 47 6.45 0.03 4.88
N VAL A 48 5.33 0.68 4.60
CA VAL A 48 4.64 1.55 5.56
C VAL A 48 3.16 1.19 5.58
N LEU A 49 2.66 0.80 6.77
CA LEU A 49 1.24 0.64 6.97
C LEU A 49 0.66 1.98 7.41
N ILE A 50 -0.32 2.46 6.67
CA ILE A 50 -1.02 3.71 6.99
C ILE A 50 -2.36 3.34 7.61
N THR A 51 -2.59 3.78 8.85
CA THR A 51 -3.82 3.47 9.57
C THR A 51 -4.22 4.63 10.47
N ASP A 52 -5.44 4.61 10.98
CA ASP A 52 -5.89 5.66 11.90
C ASP A 52 -5.59 5.28 13.35
N GLY A 53 -5.80 6.23 14.28
CA GLY A 53 -5.45 6.08 15.68
C GLY A 53 -6.11 4.90 16.39
N ARG A 54 -7.21 4.38 15.86
CA ARG A 54 -7.90 3.22 16.47
C ARG A 54 -7.04 1.96 16.37
N TYR A 55 -6.19 1.86 15.35
CA TYR A 55 -5.43 0.65 15.06
C TYR A 55 -3.92 0.83 15.20
N THR A 56 -3.44 2.02 15.53
CA THR A 56 -2.00 2.31 15.54
C THR A 56 -1.24 1.42 16.50
N GLU A 57 -1.73 1.25 17.71
CA GLU A 57 -1.07 0.40 18.71
C GLU A 57 -1.09 -1.07 18.29
N GLN A 58 -2.26 -1.54 17.79
CA GLN A 58 -2.37 -2.90 17.28
C GLN A 58 -1.37 -3.15 16.16
N ALA A 59 -1.28 -2.21 15.21
CA ALA A 59 -0.37 -2.33 14.09
C ALA A 59 1.09 -2.42 14.54
N ARG A 60 1.50 -1.56 15.48
CA ARG A 60 2.87 -1.58 16.00
C ARG A 60 3.20 -2.89 16.71
N ASN A 61 2.22 -3.49 17.37
CA ASN A 61 2.40 -4.78 18.04
C ASN A 61 2.46 -5.94 17.05
N GLU A 62 1.68 -5.90 15.98
CA GLU A 62 1.60 -6.97 14.99
C GLU A 62 2.68 -6.87 13.92
N MET A 63 3.15 -5.66 13.60
CA MET A 63 4.02 -5.41 12.45
C MET A 63 5.40 -4.91 12.88
N LYS A 64 6.27 -5.84 13.25
CA LYS A 64 7.58 -5.47 13.78
C LYS A 64 8.56 -5.02 12.70
N PHE A 65 8.34 -5.39 11.44
CA PHE A 65 9.28 -5.11 10.34
C PHE A 65 8.83 -3.97 9.43
N PHE A 66 7.69 -3.36 9.72
CA PHE A 66 7.13 -2.29 8.92
C PHE A 66 7.02 -1.01 9.73
N LYS A 67 7.12 0.11 9.05
CA LYS A 67 6.78 1.38 9.68
C LYS A 67 5.28 1.51 9.74
N VAL A 68 4.78 2.15 10.79
CA VAL A 68 3.36 2.44 10.95
C VAL A 68 3.20 3.95 10.94
N LEU A 69 2.39 4.44 10.00
CA LEU A 69 2.07 5.85 9.89
C LEU A 69 0.61 6.05 10.28
N GLU A 70 0.40 6.83 11.33
CA GLU A 70 -0.95 7.19 11.74
C GLU A 70 -1.39 8.42 10.97
N TYR A 71 -2.54 8.34 10.30
CA TYR A 71 -3.12 9.52 9.68
C TYR A 71 -4.26 10.04 10.54
N THR A 72 -4.51 11.35 10.47
CA THR A 72 -5.64 11.97 11.16
C THR A 72 -6.75 12.18 10.13
N PRO A 73 -7.93 11.58 10.34
CA PRO A 73 -9.01 11.71 9.36
C PRO A 73 -9.67 13.09 9.45
N THR A 74 -8.94 14.12 9.03
CA THR A 74 -9.40 15.50 9.05
C THR A 74 -10.15 15.89 7.78
N GLY A 75 -10.19 14.98 6.80
CA GLY A 75 -10.92 15.19 5.55
C GLY A 75 -11.12 13.86 4.85
N ALA A 76 -11.95 13.86 3.80
CA ALA A 76 -12.33 12.64 3.11
C ALA A 76 -11.14 11.90 2.46
N HIS A 77 -10.01 12.58 2.27
CA HIS A 77 -8.89 12.05 1.49
C HIS A 77 -7.59 11.90 2.28
N SER A 78 -7.65 12.00 3.62
CA SER A 78 -6.45 12.02 4.46
C SER A 78 -5.55 10.79 4.31
N ILE A 79 -6.13 9.59 4.24
CA ILE A 79 -5.35 8.37 4.09
C ILE A 79 -4.68 8.31 2.71
N TRP A 80 -5.39 8.74 1.67
CA TRP A 80 -4.86 8.75 0.30
C TRP A 80 -3.75 9.78 0.16
N ALA A 81 -3.91 10.95 0.81
CA ALA A 81 -2.86 11.97 0.80
C ALA A 81 -1.58 11.46 1.45
N ALA A 82 -1.70 10.74 2.56
CA ALA A 82 -0.53 10.14 3.22
C ALA A 82 0.19 9.14 2.29
N ALA A 83 -0.56 8.29 1.61
CA ALA A 83 0.00 7.32 0.67
C ALA A 83 0.68 8.03 -0.52
N ALA A 84 0.00 9.04 -1.08
CA ALA A 84 0.55 9.78 -2.21
C ALA A 84 1.85 10.50 -1.83
N ASP A 85 1.93 11.05 -0.63
CA ASP A 85 3.14 11.73 -0.16
C ASP A 85 4.33 10.76 -0.08
N LEU A 86 4.11 9.54 0.36
CA LEU A 86 5.17 8.52 0.39
C LEU A 86 5.70 8.23 -1.01
N ALA A 87 4.81 8.09 -1.98
CA ALA A 87 5.20 7.84 -3.37
C ALA A 87 5.94 9.03 -3.97
N LYS A 88 5.46 10.24 -3.72
CA LYS A 88 6.11 11.47 -4.22
C LYS A 88 7.49 11.68 -3.60
N ASN A 89 7.62 11.43 -2.30
CA ASN A 89 8.90 11.57 -1.62
C ASN A 89 9.91 10.53 -2.12
N ALA A 90 9.44 9.38 -2.55
CA ALA A 90 10.29 8.35 -3.17
C ALA A 90 10.55 8.62 -4.66
N GLN A 91 9.96 9.67 -5.21
CA GLN A 91 10.09 10.04 -6.63
C GLN A 91 9.61 8.93 -7.56
N ALA A 92 8.54 8.25 -7.17
CA ALA A 92 7.97 7.17 -7.96
C ALA A 92 7.43 7.69 -9.29
N GLN A 93 7.71 6.97 -10.37
CA GLN A 93 7.19 7.28 -11.70
C GLN A 93 5.98 6.44 -12.06
N VAL A 94 5.92 5.21 -11.54
CA VAL A 94 4.81 4.29 -11.76
C VAL A 94 4.38 3.72 -10.43
N VAL A 95 3.16 3.98 -10.04
CA VAL A 95 2.58 3.45 -8.81
C VAL A 95 1.60 2.34 -9.15
N GLY A 96 1.86 1.14 -8.63
CA GLY A 96 0.95 0.02 -8.75
C GLY A 96 -0.14 0.08 -7.69
N PHE A 97 -1.30 -0.45 -7.99
CA PHE A 97 -2.40 -0.51 -7.04
C PHE A 97 -3.25 -1.75 -7.34
N ASP A 98 -3.91 -2.26 -6.31
CA ASP A 98 -4.78 -3.44 -6.45
C ASP A 98 -6.17 -3.00 -6.90
N GLY A 99 -6.28 -2.70 -8.20
CA GLY A 99 -7.44 -2.04 -8.79
C GLY A 99 -8.76 -2.76 -8.58
N ALA A 100 -8.74 -4.10 -8.43
CA ALA A 100 -9.96 -4.86 -8.17
C ALA A 100 -10.64 -4.46 -6.85
N TYR A 101 -9.89 -3.86 -5.93
CA TYR A 101 -10.37 -3.48 -4.59
C TYR A 101 -10.55 -1.98 -4.43
N TYR A 102 -10.24 -1.20 -5.46
CA TYR A 102 -10.46 0.25 -5.45
C TYR A 102 -11.85 0.55 -5.98
N SER A 103 -12.55 1.49 -5.32
CA SER A 103 -13.72 2.09 -5.93
C SER A 103 -13.27 3.09 -7.00
N TYR A 104 -14.20 3.52 -7.83
CA TYR A 104 -13.92 4.60 -8.78
C TYR A 104 -13.45 5.87 -8.06
N ASP A 105 -14.08 6.19 -6.93
CA ASP A 105 -13.69 7.36 -6.15
C ASP A 105 -12.29 7.21 -5.56
N ASP A 106 -11.94 6.05 -5.04
CA ASP A 106 -10.58 5.78 -4.54
C ASP A 106 -9.55 6.06 -5.62
N TYR A 107 -9.78 5.51 -6.80
CA TYR A 107 -8.87 5.68 -7.93
C TYR A 107 -8.74 7.15 -8.31
N THR A 108 -9.86 7.86 -8.41
CA THR A 108 -9.88 9.27 -8.82
C THR A 108 -9.13 10.13 -7.82
N VAL A 109 -9.36 9.92 -6.54
CA VAL A 109 -8.69 10.68 -5.47
C VAL A 109 -7.17 10.46 -5.54
N LEU A 110 -6.74 9.21 -5.60
CA LEU A 110 -5.31 8.92 -5.64
C LEU A 110 -4.67 9.44 -6.93
N HIS A 111 -5.34 9.29 -8.06
CA HIS A 111 -4.86 9.78 -9.34
C HIS A 111 -4.62 11.28 -9.32
N GLU A 112 -5.56 12.04 -8.76
CA GLU A 112 -5.40 13.49 -8.63
C GLU A 112 -4.23 13.86 -7.71
N LEU A 113 -4.09 13.15 -6.60
CA LEU A 113 -3.02 13.42 -5.64
C LEU A 113 -1.64 13.10 -6.19
N LEU A 114 -1.53 12.06 -7.00
CA LEU A 114 -0.26 11.67 -7.61
C LEU A 114 0.14 12.56 -8.81
N GLY A 115 -0.82 13.24 -9.41
CA GLY A 115 -0.55 14.14 -10.51
C GLY A 115 -0.09 13.40 -11.76
N GLU A 116 1.15 13.67 -12.20
CA GLU A 116 1.69 13.08 -13.43
C GLU A 116 2.21 11.65 -13.26
N THR A 117 2.27 11.14 -12.05
CA THR A 117 2.71 9.78 -11.79
C THR A 117 1.73 8.79 -12.42
N TYR A 118 2.26 7.84 -13.17
CA TYR A 118 1.44 6.83 -13.83
C TYR A 118 0.94 5.80 -12.82
N MET A 119 -0.32 5.39 -12.94
CA MET A 119 -0.90 4.34 -12.09
C MET A 119 -1.14 3.08 -12.91
N GLN A 120 -0.76 1.94 -12.36
CA GLN A 120 -0.93 0.64 -13.00
C GLN A 120 -1.65 -0.32 -12.07
N SER A 121 -2.77 -0.87 -12.54
CA SER A 121 -3.50 -1.88 -11.77
C SER A 121 -2.73 -3.20 -11.76
N ILE A 122 -2.63 -3.82 -10.59
CA ILE A 122 -1.90 -5.07 -10.39
C ILE A 122 -2.82 -6.07 -9.71
N ASP A 123 -2.75 -7.31 -10.14
CA ASP A 123 -3.43 -8.43 -9.49
C ASP A 123 -2.43 -9.15 -8.59
N PHE A 124 -2.66 -9.13 -7.28
CA PHE A 124 -1.79 -9.79 -6.31
C PHE A 124 -2.25 -11.21 -5.96
N SER A 125 -3.30 -11.71 -6.58
CA SER A 125 -3.84 -13.04 -6.25
C SER A 125 -2.81 -14.15 -6.45
N ASP A 126 -2.01 -14.09 -7.49
CA ASP A 126 -0.96 -15.09 -7.76
C ASP A 126 0.05 -15.14 -6.64
N ILE A 127 0.42 -13.98 -6.10
CA ILE A 127 1.39 -13.89 -5.00
C ILE A 127 0.80 -14.48 -3.72
N ARG A 128 -0.47 -14.22 -3.44
CA ARG A 128 -1.15 -14.74 -2.25
C ARG A 128 -1.30 -16.26 -2.26
N MET A 129 -1.32 -16.87 -3.44
CA MET A 129 -1.46 -18.32 -3.58
C MET A 129 -0.17 -19.07 -3.29
N ILE A 130 0.95 -18.38 -3.23
CA ILE A 130 2.25 -19.00 -2.95
C ILE A 130 2.38 -19.19 -1.45
N LYS A 131 2.59 -20.43 -1.02
CA LYS A 131 2.85 -20.74 0.39
C LYS A 131 4.33 -20.65 0.68
N ASP A 132 4.65 -20.07 1.82
CA ASP A 132 6.03 -19.96 2.28
C ASP A 132 6.56 -21.29 2.79
#